data_c7b3a8a6edb9fbf85a0491371ab9bd5f
#
_entry.id   c7b3a8a6edb9fbf85a0491371ab9bd5f
#
_cell.length_a   1.000
_cell.length_b   1.000
_cell.length_c   1.000
_cell.angle_alpha   90.00
_cell.angle_beta   90.00
_cell.angle_gamma   90.00
#
_symmetry.space_group_name_H-M   'P 1'
#
loop_
_entity.id
_entity.type
_entity.pdbx_description
1 polymer ?
#
loop_
_entity_poly.entity_id
_entity_poly.type
_entity_poly.pdbx_seq_one_letter_code
_entity_poly.pdbx_strand_id
1 'polypeptide(L)'
;MKFIAAVPNFSEGRRLDIVDEIANAMAKTPGVKLLAKESDPSHNRSVITIGGDPDSVLEACIIGVKKAVELIDLTKHKGEHPRIGACDVLPFVPFGTSTMDDAKALAEQAGKIIAEELGIPVYFYEESARRPERVDLAYIRNRQFETVRDKVAEDPDLEPDLGPKQLHPTAGAVMVGARKPLIAFNVNLGTTNVEIAKEIAKHLRSKTGGLAFVKALG
;
A
#
# COMPACT_ATOMS: atom_id res chain seq x y z
N MET A 1 9.23 -9.42 -23.06
CA MET A 1 9.96 -8.81 -21.94
C MET A 1 9.01 -8.73 -20.76
N LYS A 2 9.40 -9.27 -19.61
CA LYS A 2 8.60 -9.13 -18.38
C LYS A 2 8.61 -7.66 -17.93
N PHE A 3 7.45 -7.18 -17.49
CA PHE A 3 7.27 -5.83 -16.98
C PHE A 3 6.36 -5.88 -15.76
N ILE A 4 6.80 -5.26 -14.69
CA ILE A 4 6.04 -5.10 -13.45
C ILE A 4 5.85 -3.61 -13.19
N ALA A 5 4.67 -3.22 -12.75
CA ALA A 5 4.46 -1.95 -12.10
C ALA A 5 4.34 -2.15 -10.58
N ALA A 6 4.87 -1.21 -9.82
CA ALA A 6 4.59 -1.10 -8.39
C ALA A 6 3.94 0.25 -8.10
N VAL A 7 3.01 0.25 -7.14
CA VAL A 7 2.21 1.43 -6.78
C VAL A 7 2.28 1.67 -5.27
N PRO A 8 3.48 1.83 -4.69
CA PRO A 8 3.62 2.05 -3.26
C PRO A 8 2.89 3.32 -2.81
N ASN A 9 2.31 3.21 -1.63
CA ASN A 9 1.58 4.27 -0.97
C ASN A 9 2.31 4.66 0.31
N PHE A 10 2.55 5.95 0.49
CA PHE A 10 3.30 6.49 1.61
C PHE A 10 2.41 7.39 2.47
N SER A 11 2.59 7.34 3.78
CA SER A 11 1.86 8.15 4.75
C SER A 11 2.47 9.55 4.88
N GLU A 12 2.57 10.25 3.77
CA GLU A 12 3.00 11.63 3.65
C GLU A 12 2.40 12.24 2.37
N GLY A 13 1.73 13.34 2.47
CA GLY A 13 1.12 14.04 1.33
C GLY A 13 1.14 15.56 1.47
N ARG A 14 1.74 16.06 2.57
CA ARG A 14 1.84 17.49 2.88
C ARG A 14 3.25 18.05 2.69
N ARG A 15 4.27 17.31 3.15
CA ARG A 15 5.68 17.65 2.95
C ARG A 15 6.15 17.09 1.60
N LEU A 16 5.91 17.88 0.53
CA LEU A 16 6.17 17.43 -0.83
C LEU A 16 7.66 17.18 -1.11
N ASP A 17 8.54 17.86 -0.38
CA ASP A 17 9.99 17.63 -0.40
C ASP A 17 10.35 16.19 0.01
N ILE A 18 9.69 15.65 1.03
CA ILE A 18 9.86 14.24 1.45
C ILE A 18 9.33 13.27 0.39
N VAL A 19 8.14 13.58 -0.15
CA VAL A 19 7.57 12.75 -1.23
C VAL A 19 8.50 12.74 -2.44
N ASP A 20 9.08 13.90 -2.78
CA ASP A 20 10.05 14.04 -3.87
C ASP A 20 11.35 13.29 -3.60
N GLU A 21 11.85 13.32 -2.36
CA GLU A 21 13.05 12.56 -1.98
C GLU A 21 12.83 11.07 -2.14
N ILE A 22 11.70 10.53 -1.69
CA ILE A 22 11.33 9.12 -1.86
C ILE A 22 11.22 8.77 -3.36
N ALA A 23 10.45 9.55 -4.12
CA ALA A 23 10.22 9.29 -5.54
C ALA A 23 11.52 9.34 -6.36
N ASN A 24 12.38 10.33 -6.08
CA ASN A 24 13.67 10.49 -6.75
C ASN A 24 14.65 9.36 -6.38
N ALA A 25 14.64 8.89 -5.14
CA ALA A 25 15.47 7.76 -4.73
C ALA A 25 15.06 6.49 -5.50
N MET A 26 13.77 6.21 -5.61
CA MET A 26 13.25 5.09 -6.38
C MET A 26 13.58 5.21 -7.88
N ALA A 27 13.38 6.38 -8.46
CA ALA A 27 13.59 6.64 -9.90
C ALA A 27 15.06 6.58 -10.34
N LYS A 28 16.03 6.67 -9.41
CA LYS A 28 17.45 6.52 -9.71
C LYS A 28 17.87 5.06 -9.93
N THR A 29 17.04 4.09 -9.59
CA THR A 29 17.34 2.68 -9.83
C THR A 29 17.38 2.41 -11.34
N PRO A 30 18.50 1.88 -11.90
CA PRO A 30 18.59 1.54 -13.30
C PRO A 30 17.45 0.59 -13.72
N GLY A 31 16.87 0.79 -14.91
CA GLY A 31 15.78 -0.06 -15.41
C GLY A 31 14.39 0.33 -14.91
N VAL A 32 14.28 1.28 -14.00
CA VAL A 32 13.00 1.78 -13.48
C VAL A 32 12.59 3.11 -14.13
N LYS A 33 11.30 3.25 -14.40
CA LYS A 33 10.67 4.51 -14.81
C LYS A 33 9.66 4.96 -13.76
N LEU A 34 9.75 6.21 -13.33
CA LEU A 34 8.69 6.88 -12.59
C LEU A 34 7.54 7.18 -13.57
N LEU A 35 6.37 6.60 -13.31
CA LEU A 35 5.20 6.72 -14.17
C LEU A 35 4.21 7.77 -13.67
N ALA A 36 4.02 7.86 -12.35
CA ALA A 36 3.17 8.86 -11.72
C ALA A 36 3.60 9.13 -10.28
N LYS A 37 3.31 10.33 -9.79
CA LYS A 37 3.46 10.75 -8.40
C LYS A 37 2.28 11.65 -8.05
N GLU A 38 1.49 11.22 -7.08
CA GLU A 38 0.28 11.91 -6.64
C GLU A 38 0.34 12.11 -5.13
N SER A 39 -0.16 13.24 -4.65
CA SER A 39 -0.19 13.57 -3.22
C SER A 39 -1.53 14.18 -2.85
N ASP A 40 -2.08 13.76 -1.72
CA ASP A 40 -3.32 14.28 -1.16
C ASP A 40 -3.06 14.82 0.26
N PRO A 41 -3.14 16.15 0.46
CA PRO A 41 -2.88 16.76 1.75
C PRO A 41 -3.98 16.50 2.80
N SER A 42 -5.23 16.22 2.39
CA SER A 42 -6.33 15.89 3.30
C SER A 42 -6.14 14.50 3.88
N HIS A 43 -5.87 13.53 3.01
CA HIS A 43 -5.52 12.18 3.41
C HIS A 43 -4.12 12.09 4.04
N ASN A 44 -3.28 13.09 3.82
CA ASN A 44 -1.84 13.10 4.15
C ASN A 44 -1.15 11.82 3.66
N ARG A 45 -1.29 11.58 2.36
CA ARG A 45 -0.86 10.36 1.68
C ARG A 45 -0.36 10.68 0.29
N SER A 46 0.63 9.93 -0.16
CA SER A 46 1.08 9.94 -1.55
C SER A 46 1.09 8.56 -2.16
N VAL A 47 0.98 8.52 -3.48
CA VAL A 47 1.06 7.33 -4.31
C VAL A 47 2.14 7.57 -5.35
N ILE A 48 3.13 6.68 -5.39
CA ILE A 48 4.22 6.73 -6.37
C ILE A 48 4.07 5.49 -7.25
N THR A 49 3.94 5.68 -8.55
CA THR A 49 3.85 4.59 -9.50
C THR A 49 5.15 4.47 -10.27
N ILE A 50 5.79 3.33 -10.19
CA ILE A 50 6.99 2.98 -10.96
C ILE A 50 6.75 1.74 -11.82
N GLY A 51 7.56 1.57 -12.83
CA GLY A 51 7.52 0.36 -13.67
C GLY A 51 8.86 0.07 -14.32
N GLY A 52 9.11 -1.20 -14.60
CA GLY A 52 10.36 -1.68 -15.18
C GLY A 52 10.44 -3.19 -15.22
N ASP A 53 11.66 -3.70 -15.36
CA ASP A 53 11.91 -5.12 -15.16
C ASP A 53 11.70 -5.52 -13.69
N PRO A 54 11.36 -6.79 -13.42
CA PRO A 54 11.00 -7.23 -12.07
C PRO A 54 12.04 -6.92 -10.98
N ASP A 55 13.31 -7.20 -11.26
CA ASP A 55 14.39 -7.07 -10.25
C ASP A 55 14.66 -5.60 -9.94
N SER A 56 14.72 -4.75 -10.96
CA SER A 56 14.88 -3.31 -10.80
C SER A 56 13.70 -2.67 -10.02
N VAL A 57 12.48 -3.11 -10.31
CA VAL A 57 11.30 -2.61 -9.57
C VAL A 57 11.34 -3.05 -8.11
N LEU A 58 11.74 -4.28 -7.82
CA LEU A 58 11.92 -4.75 -6.45
C LEU A 58 12.94 -3.88 -5.71
N GLU A 59 14.13 -3.68 -6.28
CA GLU A 59 15.18 -2.85 -5.69
C GLU A 59 14.68 -1.42 -5.40
N ALA A 60 14.04 -0.78 -6.38
CA ALA A 60 13.47 0.55 -6.21
C ALA A 60 12.42 0.61 -5.10
N CYS A 61 11.57 -0.41 -4.97
CA CYS A 61 10.59 -0.49 -3.90
C CYS A 61 11.26 -0.57 -2.52
N ILE A 62 12.30 -1.39 -2.38
CA ILE A 62 13.05 -1.49 -1.11
C ILE A 62 13.72 -0.16 -0.76
N ILE A 63 14.31 0.53 -1.74
CA ILE A 63 14.86 1.88 -1.56
C ILE A 63 13.77 2.85 -1.08
N GLY A 64 12.59 2.82 -1.69
CA GLY A 64 11.45 3.65 -1.31
C GLY A 64 10.97 3.38 0.13
N VAL A 65 10.89 2.10 0.53
CA VAL A 65 10.55 1.71 1.91
C VAL A 65 11.60 2.22 2.89
N LYS A 66 12.91 2.01 2.61
CA LYS A 66 14.02 2.52 3.46
C LYS A 66 13.91 4.03 3.66
N LYS A 67 13.68 4.78 2.58
CA LYS A 67 13.50 6.24 2.65
C LYS A 67 12.27 6.65 3.46
N ALA A 68 11.16 5.95 3.31
CA ALA A 68 9.96 6.22 4.10
C ALA A 68 10.19 6.00 5.60
N VAL A 69 10.93 4.95 5.98
CA VAL A 69 11.32 4.68 7.37
C VAL A 69 12.16 5.80 7.97
N GLU A 70 13.08 6.36 7.18
CA GLU A 70 13.97 7.45 7.59
C GLU A 70 13.21 8.78 7.78
N LEU A 71 12.22 9.07 6.93
CA LEU A 71 11.66 10.41 6.77
C LEU A 71 10.25 10.59 7.34
N ILE A 72 9.50 9.50 7.53
CA ILE A 72 8.10 9.54 7.97
C ILE A 72 7.97 8.97 9.37
N ASP A 73 7.43 9.78 10.28
CA ASP A 73 7.15 9.42 11.66
C ASP A 73 5.63 9.32 11.86
N LEU A 74 5.09 8.11 11.95
CA LEU A 74 3.66 7.86 12.12
C LEU A 74 3.11 8.36 13.46
N THR A 75 3.95 8.51 14.47
CA THR A 75 3.51 9.04 15.78
C THR A 75 3.08 10.50 15.70
N LYS A 76 3.54 11.22 14.67
CA LYS A 76 3.20 12.62 14.37
C LYS A 76 2.21 12.77 13.23
N HIS A 77 1.94 11.67 12.50
CA HIS A 77 1.10 11.69 11.32
C HIS A 77 -0.39 11.87 11.66
N LYS A 78 -1.04 12.81 10.97
CA LYS A 78 -2.49 13.03 11.02
C LYS A 78 -3.01 13.17 9.60
N GLY A 79 -4.01 12.37 9.24
CA GLY A 79 -4.69 12.38 7.95
C GLY A 79 -6.02 11.64 8.05
N GLU A 80 -6.91 11.85 7.11
CA GLU A 80 -8.24 11.20 7.09
C GLU A 80 -8.16 9.74 6.64
N HIS A 81 -7.09 9.37 5.93
CA HIS A 81 -6.94 8.02 5.41
C HIS A 81 -6.41 7.06 6.49
N PRO A 82 -7.01 5.87 6.67
CA PRO A 82 -6.46 4.85 7.57
C PRO A 82 -5.10 4.36 7.07
N ARG A 83 -4.16 4.18 7.99
CA ARG A 83 -2.79 3.73 7.71
C ARG A 83 -2.21 2.90 8.85
N ILE A 84 -1.27 2.04 8.53
CA ILE A 84 -0.48 1.27 9.51
C ILE A 84 1.02 1.43 9.28
N GLY A 85 1.46 2.01 8.18
CA GLY A 85 2.86 2.11 7.80
C GLY A 85 3.28 3.44 7.19
N ALA A 86 4.56 3.80 7.34
CA ALA A 86 5.21 4.90 6.63
C ALA A 86 5.18 4.64 5.11
N CYS A 87 5.61 3.46 4.68
CA CYS A 87 5.16 2.83 3.44
C CYS A 87 3.97 1.95 3.83
N ASP A 88 2.77 2.43 3.58
CA ASP A 88 1.55 1.77 4.06
C ASP A 88 1.20 0.53 3.22
N VAL A 89 1.28 0.66 1.90
CA VAL A 89 0.91 -0.40 0.96
C VAL A 89 1.95 -0.49 -0.16
N LEU A 90 2.40 -1.70 -0.46
CA LEU A 90 3.34 -2.00 -1.54
C LEU A 90 2.76 -3.09 -2.48
N PRO A 91 1.99 -2.71 -3.50
CA PRO A 91 1.45 -3.63 -4.49
C PRO A 91 2.38 -3.80 -5.69
N PHE A 92 2.51 -5.06 -6.13
CA PHE A 92 3.09 -5.43 -7.42
C PHE A 92 1.97 -5.80 -8.40
N VAL A 93 2.04 -5.27 -9.61
CA VAL A 93 1.02 -5.40 -10.65
C VAL A 93 1.67 -5.92 -11.93
N PRO A 94 1.27 -7.09 -12.44
CA PRO A 94 1.87 -7.64 -13.65
C PRO A 94 1.33 -6.97 -14.91
N PHE A 95 2.23 -6.70 -15.86
CA PHE A 95 1.90 -6.19 -17.20
C PHE A 95 2.66 -6.93 -18.29
N GLY A 96 2.20 -6.79 -19.52
CA GLY A 96 2.82 -7.41 -20.71
C GLY A 96 2.85 -8.92 -20.60
N THR A 97 4.04 -9.53 -20.59
CA THR A 97 4.23 -10.99 -20.46
C THR A 97 4.44 -11.45 -19.01
N SER A 98 4.38 -10.56 -18.03
CA SER A 98 4.42 -10.93 -16.62
C SER A 98 3.11 -11.53 -16.17
N THR A 99 3.19 -12.52 -15.30
CA THR A 99 2.05 -13.24 -14.74
C THR A 99 1.76 -12.76 -13.31
N MET A 100 0.61 -13.15 -12.77
CA MET A 100 0.32 -12.93 -11.36
C MET A 100 1.32 -13.67 -10.46
N ASP A 101 1.80 -14.82 -10.86
CA ASP A 101 2.80 -15.58 -10.08
C ASP A 101 4.16 -14.84 -10.05
N ASP A 102 4.55 -14.14 -11.13
CA ASP A 102 5.72 -13.25 -11.10
C ASP A 102 5.53 -12.13 -10.07
N ALA A 103 4.37 -11.49 -10.03
CA ALA A 103 4.07 -10.42 -9.08
C ALA A 103 4.00 -10.93 -7.63
N LYS A 104 3.45 -12.12 -7.40
CA LYS A 104 3.42 -12.79 -6.08
C LYS A 104 4.83 -13.14 -5.60
N ALA A 105 5.68 -13.63 -6.48
CA ALA A 105 7.08 -13.93 -6.15
C ALA A 105 7.83 -12.66 -5.71
N LEU A 106 7.62 -11.52 -6.40
CA LEU A 106 8.21 -10.24 -6.02
C LEU A 106 7.65 -9.74 -4.68
N ALA A 107 6.34 -9.88 -4.43
CA ALA A 107 5.74 -9.52 -3.15
C ALA A 107 6.35 -10.33 -1.99
N GLU A 108 6.56 -11.64 -2.20
CA GLU A 108 7.19 -12.51 -1.20
C GLU A 108 8.65 -12.11 -0.95
N GLN A 109 9.42 -11.82 -1.99
CA GLN A 109 10.81 -11.36 -1.87
C GLN A 109 10.89 -10.01 -1.15
N ALA A 110 10.05 -9.04 -1.56
CA ALA A 110 9.98 -7.74 -0.90
C ALA A 110 9.63 -7.87 0.58
N GLY A 111 8.64 -8.70 0.90
CA GLY A 111 8.24 -8.95 2.27
C GLY A 111 9.36 -9.51 3.14
N LYS A 112 10.14 -10.47 2.61
CA LYS A 112 11.32 -11.02 3.31
C LYS A 112 12.38 -9.97 3.56
N ILE A 113 12.77 -9.22 2.54
CA ILE A 113 13.80 -8.16 2.66
C ILE A 113 13.35 -7.11 3.70
N ILE A 114 12.09 -6.66 3.63
CA ILE A 114 11.55 -5.68 4.57
C ILE A 114 11.57 -6.21 6.01
N ALA A 115 11.15 -7.45 6.21
CA ALA A 115 11.10 -8.06 7.52
C ALA A 115 12.49 -8.35 8.10
N GLU A 116 13.40 -8.92 7.31
CA GLU A 116 14.70 -9.40 7.76
C GLU A 116 15.75 -8.29 7.85
N GLU A 117 15.80 -7.39 6.85
CA GLU A 117 16.83 -6.33 6.82
C GLU A 117 16.38 -5.04 7.52
N LEU A 118 15.08 -4.71 7.50
CA LEU A 118 14.58 -3.47 8.09
C LEU A 118 13.88 -3.69 9.44
N GLY A 119 13.64 -4.94 9.83
CA GLY A 119 12.95 -5.27 11.07
C GLY A 119 11.50 -4.78 11.12
N ILE A 120 10.85 -4.60 9.97
CA ILE A 120 9.49 -4.07 9.86
C ILE A 120 8.52 -5.22 9.64
N PRO A 121 7.44 -5.31 10.42
CA PRO A 121 6.41 -6.33 10.22
C PRO A 121 5.74 -6.18 8.85
N VAL A 122 5.44 -7.32 8.23
CA VAL A 122 4.80 -7.39 6.92
C VAL A 122 3.49 -8.17 7.01
N TYR A 123 2.45 -7.64 6.38
CA TYR A 123 1.18 -8.30 6.14
C TYR A 123 0.98 -8.50 4.64
N PHE A 124 0.74 -9.75 4.22
CA PHE A 124 0.41 -10.02 2.83
C PHE A 124 -1.08 -9.84 2.57
N TYR A 125 -1.44 -9.28 1.40
CA TYR A 125 -2.83 -9.03 1.03
C TYR A 125 -3.12 -9.34 -0.44
N GLU A 126 -4.40 -9.29 -0.83
CA GLU A 126 -4.93 -9.63 -2.17
C GLU A 126 -4.44 -11.01 -2.62
N GLU A 127 -3.83 -11.15 -3.81
CA GLU A 127 -3.37 -12.42 -4.37
C GLU A 127 -2.17 -13.05 -3.61
N SER A 128 -1.51 -12.26 -2.75
CA SER A 128 -0.42 -12.73 -1.86
C SER A 128 -0.89 -13.06 -0.45
N ALA A 129 -2.18 -12.88 -0.13
CA ALA A 129 -2.70 -13.08 1.22
C ALA A 129 -2.42 -14.51 1.72
N ARG A 130 -1.89 -14.63 2.95
CA ARG A 130 -1.68 -15.90 3.64
C ARG A 130 -2.87 -16.31 4.50
N ARG A 131 -3.78 -15.38 4.78
CA ARG A 131 -5.02 -15.60 5.55
C ARG A 131 -6.20 -15.08 4.72
N PRO A 132 -7.34 -15.81 4.66
CA PRO A 132 -8.49 -15.44 3.83
C PRO A 132 -9.02 -14.03 4.10
N GLU A 133 -9.05 -13.60 5.36
CA GLU A 133 -9.53 -12.29 5.78
C GLU A 133 -8.62 -11.15 5.29
N ARG A 134 -7.35 -11.42 5.00
CA ARG A 134 -6.35 -10.44 4.51
C ARG A 134 -6.36 -10.23 3.01
N VAL A 135 -7.18 -10.98 2.28
CA VAL A 135 -7.48 -10.68 0.87
C VAL A 135 -8.04 -9.26 0.76
N ASP A 136 -8.87 -8.84 1.72
CA ASP A 136 -9.29 -7.45 1.81
C ASP A 136 -8.23 -6.61 2.56
N LEU A 137 -7.54 -5.74 1.82
CA LEU A 137 -6.57 -4.79 2.38
C LEU A 137 -7.10 -4.02 3.60
N ALA A 138 -8.41 -3.72 3.62
CA ALA A 138 -9.03 -2.96 4.70
C ALA A 138 -9.04 -3.70 6.04
N TYR A 139 -8.92 -5.04 6.04
CA TYR A 139 -9.03 -5.84 7.26
C TYR A 139 -8.01 -5.42 8.34
N ILE A 140 -6.75 -5.25 7.99
CA ILE A 140 -5.71 -4.75 8.91
C ILE A 140 -5.68 -3.23 8.91
N ARG A 141 -5.72 -2.58 7.75
CA ARG A 141 -5.50 -1.14 7.61
C ARG A 141 -6.51 -0.28 8.39
N ASN A 142 -7.80 -0.68 8.41
CA ASN A 142 -8.83 0.06 9.13
C ASN A 142 -8.65 0.04 10.67
N ARG A 143 -7.82 -0.85 11.20
CA ARG A 143 -7.47 -0.88 12.63
C ARG A 143 -6.46 0.22 13.00
N GLN A 144 -5.81 0.83 12.02
CA GLN A 144 -4.85 1.93 12.11
C GLN A 144 -3.61 1.61 12.96
N PHE A 145 -2.55 2.38 12.74
CA PHE A 145 -1.25 2.21 13.38
C PHE A 145 -1.34 2.11 14.91
N GLU A 146 -2.06 3.01 15.55
CA GLU A 146 -2.15 3.09 17.01
C GLU A 146 -2.74 1.81 17.61
N THR A 147 -3.86 1.34 17.07
CA THR A 147 -4.52 0.12 17.56
C THR A 147 -3.67 -1.12 17.30
N VAL A 148 -3.08 -1.23 16.10
CA VAL A 148 -2.23 -2.39 15.77
C VAL A 148 -0.98 -2.39 16.64
N ARG A 149 -0.32 -1.24 16.81
CA ARG A 149 0.85 -1.10 17.68
C ARG A 149 0.58 -1.60 19.11
N ASP A 150 -0.55 -1.19 19.66
CA ASP A 150 -0.88 -1.46 21.06
C ASP A 150 -1.37 -2.89 21.32
N LYS A 151 -1.85 -3.59 20.27
CA LYS A 151 -2.49 -4.91 20.39
C LYS A 151 -1.79 -6.06 19.68
N VAL A 152 -0.84 -5.80 18.78
CA VAL A 152 -0.21 -6.83 17.93
C VAL A 152 0.46 -7.96 18.72
N ALA A 153 0.95 -7.68 19.91
CA ALA A 153 1.60 -8.69 20.75
C ALA A 153 0.60 -9.69 21.37
N GLU A 154 -0.65 -9.27 21.57
CA GLU A 154 -1.68 -10.02 22.31
C GLU A 154 -2.79 -10.57 21.41
N ASP A 155 -3.07 -9.91 20.29
CA ASP A 155 -4.16 -10.27 19.37
C ASP A 155 -3.65 -11.13 18.21
N PRO A 156 -4.00 -12.43 18.15
CA PRO A 156 -3.57 -13.33 17.08
C PRO A 156 -4.03 -12.89 15.67
N ASP A 157 -5.13 -12.12 15.57
CA ASP A 157 -5.62 -11.61 14.31
C ASP A 157 -4.69 -10.52 13.71
N LEU A 158 -3.91 -9.89 14.59
CA LEU A 158 -2.94 -8.86 14.21
C LEU A 158 -1.52 -9.40 14.01
N GLU A 159 -1.29 -10.70 14.22
CA GLU A 159 0.04 -11.29 14.03
C GLU A 159 0.54 -11.08 12.60
N PRO A 160 1.74 -10.48 12.39
CA PRO A 160 2.32 -10.30 11.06
C PRO A 160 2.58 -11.62 10.35
N ASP A 161 2.57 -11.61 9.03
CA ASP A 161 2.95 -12.77 8.22
C ASP A 161 4.46 -12.99 8.21
N LEU A 162 5.24 -11.90 8.34
CA LEU A 162 6.69 -11.89 8.47
C LEU A 162 7.14 -10.78 9.43
N GLY A 163 8.31 -10.98 10.04
CA GLY A 163 8.95 -10.00 10.92
C GLY A 163 8.49 -10.08 12.38
N PRO A 164 8.84 -9.08 13.19
CA PRO A 164 8.57 -9.08 14.63
C PRO A 164 7.07 -8.91 14.95
N LYS A 165 6.61 -9.54 16.04
CA LYS A 165 5.27 -9.32 16.61
C LYS A 165 5.17 -7.98 17.38
N GLN A 166 5.76 -6.94 16.81
CA GLN A 166 5.77 -5.58 17.34
C GLN A 166 5.96 -4.64 16.17
N LEU A 167 5.14 -3.60 16.06
CA LEU A 167 5.30 -2.60 15.01
C LEU A 167 6.59 -1.81 15.21
N HIS A 168 7.20 -1.40 14.08
CA HIS A 168 8.28 -0.43 14.13
C HIS A 168 7.79 0.88 14.78
N PRO A 169 8.51 1.47 15.75
CA PRO A 169 7.99 2.54 16.62
C PRO A 169 7.51 3.78 15.85
N THR A 170 8.14 4.12 14.74
CA THR A 170 7.80 5.29 13.91
C THR A 170 7.30 4.94 12.53
N ALA A 171 7.76 3.82 11.95
CA ALA A 171 7.40 3.43 10.59
C ALA A 171 6.24 2.42 10.51
N GLY A 172 5.85 1.81 11.64
CA GLY A 172 4.72 0.88 11.68
C GLY A 172 4.99 -0.47 11.02
N ALA A 173 4.14 -0.87 10.08
CA ALA A 173 4.23 -2.10 9.31
C ALA A 173 3.96 -1.83 7.82
N VAL A 174 4.29 -2.78 6.93
CA VAL A 174 4.02 -2.65 5.49
C VAL A 174 3.04 -3.73 5.06
N MET A 175 2.02 -3.34 4.30
CA MET A 175 1.14 -4.30 3.61
C MET A 175 1.68 -4.55 2.20
N VAL A 176 2.15 -5.76 1.93
CA VAL A 176 2.76 -6.14 0.65
C VAL A 176 1.83 -7.10 -0.09
N GLY A 177 1.68 -6.92 -1.40
CA GLY A 177 0.82 -7.83 -2.15
C GLY A 177 0.98 -7.76 -3.65
N ALA A 178 0.40 -8.75 -4.34
CA ALA A 178 0.21 -8.76 -5.77
C ALA A 178 -1.27 -8.55 -6.09
N ARG A 179 -1.57 -7.73 -7.08
CA ARG A 179 -2.95 -7.48 -7.50
C ARG A 179 -3.09 -7.23 -8.99
N LYS A 180 -4.29 -7.38 -9.48
CA LYS A 180 -4.65 -6.97 -10.84
C LYS A 180 -4.56 -5.43 -10.99
N PRO A 181 -4.38 -4.93 -12.22
CA PRO A 181 -4.51 -3.50 -12.48
C PRO A 181 -5.83 -2.95 -11.93
N LEU A 182 -5.75 -1.82 -11.23
CA LEU A 182 -6.91 -1.11 -10.67
C LEU A 182 -7.03 0.24 -11.37
N ILE A 183 -8.21 0.55 -11.87
CA ILE A 183 -8.55 1.88 -12.36
C ILE A 183 -9.30 2.59 -11.23
N ALA A 184 -8.66 3.59 -10.63
CA ALA A 184 -9.25 4.42 -9.57
C ALA A 184 -9.66 5.78 -10.15
N PHE A 185 -10.86 6.23 -9.81
CA PHE A 185 -11.33 7.57 -10.14
C PHE A 185 -12.37 8.02 -9.12
N ASN A 186 -12.51 9.33 -8.97
CA ASN A 186 -13.50 9.94 -8.10
C ASN A 186 -14.58 10.61 -8.94
N VAL A 187 -15.82 10.52 -8.47
CA VAL A 187 -16.97 11.25 -9.03
C VAL A 187 -17.49 12.19 -7.95
N ASN A 188 -17.40 13.49 -8.22
CA ASN A 188 -17.98 14.50 -7.34
C ASN A 188 -19.47 14.59 -7.56
N LEU A 189 -20.24 14.54 -6.49
CA LEU A 189 -21.70 14.76 -6.53
C LEU A 189 -22.01 16.25 -6.39
N GLY A 190 -23.12 16.69 -6.99
CA GLY A 190 -23.64 18.06 -6.83
C GLY A 190 -24.36 18.30 -5.49
N THR A 191 -24.01 17.54 -4.44
CA THR A 191 -24.60 17.64 -3.10
C THR A 191 -23.56 17.36 -2.03
N THR A 192 -23.72 17.95 -0.86
CA THR A 192 -22.94 17.67 0.35
C THR A 192 -23.53 16.56 1.23
N ASN A 193 -24.66 15.98 0.81
CA ASN A 193 -25.28 14.89 1.56
C ASN A 193 -24.55 13.57 1.32
N VAL A 194 -23.72 13.18 2.27
CA VAL A 194 -22.89 11.96 2.24
C VAL A 194 -23.74 10.68 2.15
N GLU A 195 -24.97 10.66 2.67
CA GLU A 195 -25.83 9.47 2.63
C GLU A 195 -26.20 9.11 1.17
N ILE A 196 -26.35 10.11 0.30
CA ILE A 196 -26.58 9.87 -1.14
C ILE A 196 -25.36 9.18 -1.75
N ALA A 197 -24.15 9.63 -1.45
CA ALA A 197 -22.92 9.02 -1.94
C ALA A 197 -22.78 7.56 -1.45
N LYS A 198 -23.07 7.30 -0.18
CA LYS A 198 -23.05 5.95 0.40
C LYS A 198 -24.07 5.01 -0.28
N GLU A 199 -25.27 5.51 -0.55
CA GLU A 199 -26.32 4.72 -1.20
C GLU A 199 -25.95 4.39 -2.66
N ILE A 200 -25.42 5.36 -3.41
CA ILE A 200 -24.89 5.13 -4.75
C ILE A 200 -23.77 4.08 -4.72
N ALA A 201 -22.80 4.24 -3.82
CA ALA A 201 -21.69 3.30 -3.69
C ALA A 201 -22.15 1.89 -3.34
N LYS A 202 -23.21 1.75 -2.52
CA LYS A 202 -23.81 0.47 -2.16
C LYS A 202 -24.41 -0.24 -3.38
N HIS A 203 -25.05 0.50 -4.30
CA HIS A 203 -25.60 -0.05 -5.52
C HIS A 203 -24.55 -0.43 -6.57
N LEU A 204 -23.40 0.26 -6.57
CA LEU A 204 -22.34 0.03 -7.57
C LEU A 204 -21.39 -1.09 -7.20
N ARG A 205 -21.06 -1.27 -5.92
CA ARG A 205 -20.02 -2.21 -5.49
C ARG A 205 -20.45 -3.67 -5.56
N SER A 206 -19.57 -4.55 -6.01
CA SER A 206 -19.81 -5.98 -6.13
C SER A 206 -20.19 -6.67 -4.81
N LYS A 207 -19.62 -6.22 -3.68
CA LYS A 207 -19.87 -6.77 -2.33
C LYS A 207 -21.33 -6.70 -1.90
N THR A 208 -22.12 -5.82 -2.47
CA THR A 208 -23.56 -5.63 -2.17
C THR A 208 -24.48 -5.99 -3.35
N GLY A 209 -23.98 -6.79 -4.30
CA GLY A 209 -24.75 -7.26 -5.45
C GLY A 209 -24.72 -6.34 -6.67
N GLY A 210 -23.85 -5.32 -6.67
CA GLY A 210 -23.66 -4.42 -7.81
C GLY A 210 -22.76 -4.99 -8.91
N LEU A 211 -22.02 -4.14 -9.59
CA LEU A 211 -21.20 -4.49 -10.75
C LEU A 211 -19.99 -5.37 -10.34
N ALA A 212 -19.73 -6.42 -11.10
CA ALA A 212 -18.57 -7.29 -10.87
C ALA A 212 -17.25 -6.50 -10.93
N PHE A 213 -16.34 -6.80 -10.00
CA PHE A 213 -15.02 -6.15 -9.86
C PHE A 213 -15.04 -4.65 -9.52
N VAL A 214 -16.20 -4.07 -9.18
CA VAL A 214 -16.31 -2.68 -8.74
C VAL A 214 -16.23 -2.61 -7.22
N LYS A 215 -15.28 -1.80 -6.72
CA LYS A 215 -15.21 -1.33 -5.32
C LYS A 215 -15.64 0.14 -5.32
N ALA A 216 -16.59 0.51 -4.51
CA ALA A 216 -17.09 1.89 -4.41
C ALA A 216 -17.25 2.29 -2.95
N LEU A 217 -16.87 3.54 -2.65
CA LEU A 217 -17.06 4.21 -1.36
C LEU A 217 -17.82 5.52 -1.60
N GLY A 218 -18.65 5.90 -0.68
CA GLY A 218 -19.36 7.16 -0.68
C GLY A 218 -19.21 7.88 0.64
#